data_a4816651d78af456d6ec5b978527e1bd
#
_entry.id   a4816651d78af456d6ec5b978527e1bd
#
_cell.length_a   1.000
_cell.length_b   1.000
_cell.length_c   1.000
_cell.angle_alpha   90.00
_cell.angle_beta   90.00
_cell.angle_gamma   90.00
#
_symmetry.space_group_name_H-M   'P 1'
#
loop_
_entity.id
_entity.type
_entity.pdbx_description
1 polymer ?
#
loop_
_entity_poly.entity_id
_entity_poly.type
_entity_poly.pdbx_seq_one_letter_code
_entity_poly.pdbx_strand_id
1 'polypeptide(L)'
;MVMLVGMNTPAMDAVPTPTERYGRQIWPGKPTPLGSTFDGSGTNFALFSEVADKVELCLIDKEGNEERIEMSEVTAHVWHIYLPNVTPGQRYGYRVYGPYEPENGLRCDPSKLLVDPYARAFDGEFDGDASLYSYDIHAGEPGTGRNEEDSLGQTMLSVVINPFFDWRSDHRPHIPDNEKVIYETHVKGMTMTHPDVPEELR
;
A
#
# COMPACT_ATOMS: atom_id res chain seq x y z
N MET A 1 39.17 22.67 -41.59
CA MET A 1 38.98 23.08 -40.17
C MET A 1 37.70 22.34 -39.72
N VAL A 2 37.89 21.17 -39.11
CA VAL A 2 36.78 20.29 -38.67
C VAL A 2 36.49 20.67 -37.21
N MET A 3 35.28 21.20 -36.96
CA MET A 3 34.81 21.43 -35.57
C MET A 3 34.42 20.07 -34.96
N LEU A 4 35.10 19.67 -33.93
CA LEU A 4 34.69 18.60 -33.02
C LEU A 4 33.60 19.14 -32.12
N VAL A 5 32.36 18.69 -32.35
CA VAL A 5 31.24 18.91 -31.44
C VAL A 5 31.46 17.98 -30.25
N GLY A 6 31.73 18.55 -29.08
CA GLY A 6 31.86 17.83 -27.83
C GLY A 6 30.55 17.11 -27.49
N MET A 7 30.58 15.79 -27.45
CA MET A 7 29.49 14.98 -26.87
C MET A 7 29.46 15.24 -25.36
N ASN A 8 28.41 15.91 -24.92
CA ASN A 8 28.10 16.07 -23.51
C ASN A 8 27.67 14.68 -22.99
N THR A 9 28.54 13.99 -22.26
CA THR A 9 28.18 12.77 -21.56
C THR A 9 27.16 13.17 -20.46
N PRO A 10 25.95 12.55 -20.40
CA PRO A 10 25.06 12.82 -19.30
C PRO A 10 25.76 12.44 -17.99
N ALA A 11 25.69 13.35 -17.02
CA ALA A 11 26.18 13.08 -15.67
C ALA A 11 25.50 11.77 -15.20
N MET A 12 26.32 10.80 -14.80
CA MET A 12 25.82 9.62 -14.11
C MET A 12 25.09 10.13 -12.86
N ASP A 13 23.80 9.85 -12.79
CA ASP A 13 22.99 10.17 -11.61
C ASP A 13 23.74 9.65 -10.38
N ALA A 14 23.99 10.53 -9.43
CA ALA A 14 24.69 10.17 -8.21
C ALA A 14 23.91 9.04 -7.53
N VAL A 15 24.60 7.94 -7.20
CA VAL A 15 24.01 6.85 -6.43
C VAL A 15 23.45 7.44 -5.14
N PRO A 16 22.13 7.30 -4.88
CA PRO A 16 21.53 7.89 -3.69
C PRO A 16 22.23 7.36 -2.44
N THR A 17 22.62 8.27 -1.56
CA THR A 17 23.30 7.91 -0.31
C THR A 17 22.24 7.55 0.73
N PRO A 18 22.34 6.40 1.42
CA PRO A 18 21.44 6.06 2.50
C PRO A 18 21.55 7.07 3.64
N THR A 19 20.41 7.43 4.21
CA THR A 19 20.34 8.26 5.42
C THR A 19 20.05 7.37 6.61
N GLU A 20 20.71 7.56 7.72
CA GLU A 20 20.36 6.88 8.97
C GLU A 20 19.41 7.77 9.76
N ARG A 21 18.17 7.32 9.93
CA ARG A 21 17.14 7.97 10.76
C ARG A 21 16.44 6.91 11.60
N TYR A 22 16.06 7.27 12.81
CA TYR A 22 15.34 6.35 13.73
C TYR A 22 16.08 5.02 14.00
N GLY A 23 17.43 5.01 13.92
CA GLY A 23 18.23 3.78 14.05
C GLY A 23 18.12 2.81 12.87
N ARG A 24 17.56 3.25 11.73
CA ARG A 24 17.42 2.48 10.49
C ARG A 24 18.14 3.16 9.33
N GLN A 25 18.63 2.36 8.42
CA GLN A 25 19.03 2.84 7.10
C GLN A 25 17.78 3.09 6.26
N ILE A 26 17.67 4.26 5.68
CA ILE A 26 16.59 4.70 4.82
C ILE A 26 17.17 5.08 3.47
N TRP A 27 16.57 4.57 2.42
CA TRP A 27 16.93 4.90 1.04
C TRP A 27 15.76 5.62 0.37
N PRO A 28 16.00 6.43 -0.67
CA PRO A 28 14.94 7.18 -1.36
C PRO A 28 13.81 6.32 -1.90
N GLY A 29 14.08 5.07 -2.27
CA GLY A 29 13.09 4.20 -2.88
C GLY A 29 12.78 4.56 -4.34
N LYS A 30 11.68 4.02 -4.84
CA LYS A 30 11.19 4.21 -6.21
C LYS A 30 9.70 4.58 -6.18
N PRO A 31 9.23 5.49 -7.05
CA PRO A 31 7.83 5.91 -7.08
C PRO A 31 6.89 4.83 -7.67
N THR A 32 7.43 3.79 -8.29
CA THR A 32 6.65 2.71 -8.91
C THR A 32 7.31 1.35 -8.69
N PRO A 33 6.50 0.27 -8.58
CA PRO A 33 5.03 0.27 -8.51
C PRO A 33 4.50 0.85 -7.20
N LEU A 34 3.23 1.29 -7.17
CA LEU A 34 2.55 1.72 -5.95
C LEU A 34 2.33 0.54 -5.00
N GLY A 35 2.25 0.86 -3.71
CA GLY A 35 2.16 -0.13 -2.63
C GLY A 35 3.51 -0.60 -2.13
N SER A 36 3.52 -1.73 -1.41
CA SER A 36 4.75 -2.35 -0.91
C SER A 36 5.31 -3.37 -1.91
N THR A 37 6.61 -3.29 -2.17
CA THR A 37 7.32 -4.23 -3.06
C THR A 37 8.59 -4.74 -2.40
N PHE A 38 8.57 -6.01 -2.02
CA PHE A 38 9.75 -6.73 -1.50
C PHE A 38 10.61 -7.22 -2.65
N ASP A 39 11.93 -6.97 -2.59
CA ASP A 39 12.89 -7.34 -3.64
C ASP A 39 13.89 -8.43 -3.23
N GLY A 40 13.75 -8.99 -2.04
CA GLY A 40 14.66 -9.98 -1.47
C GLY A 40 15.64 -9.42 -0.43
N SER A 41 15.88 -8.12 -0.43
CA SER A 41 16.82 -7.42 0.48
C SER A 41 16.12 -6.43 1.40
N GLY A 42 14.96 -5.93 0.98
CA GLY A 42 14.15 -4.96 1.71
C GLY A 42 12.86 -4.69 0.98
N THR A 43 12.14 -3.68 1.42
CA THR A 43 10.84 -3.33 0.86
C THR A 43 10.80 -1.86 0.44
N ASN A 44 10.36 -1.64 -0.80
CA ASN A 44 9.98 -0.33 -1.30
C ASN A 44 8.52 -0.06 -0.99
N PHE A 45 8.23 1.13 -0.47
CA PHE A 45 6.87 1.62 -0.24
C PHE A 45 6.64 2.84 -1.11
N ALA A 46 5.50 2.90 -1.79
CA ALA A 46 5.12 4.01 -2.66
C ALA A 46 3.63 4.30 -2.55
N LEU A 47 3.29 5.55 -2.17
CA LEU A 47 1.93 6.03 -1.96
C LEU A 47 1.69 7.28 -2.79
N PHE A 48 0.64 7.30 -3.61
CA PHE A 48 0.21 8.51 -4.30
C PHE A 48 -0.67 9.37 -3.39
N SER A 49 -0.29 10.62 -3.24
CA SER A 49 -1.15 11.66 -2.63
C SER A 49 -0.75 13.04 -3.14
N GLU A 50 -1.66 13.67 -3.88
CA GLU A 50 -1.47 15.03 -4.40
C GLU A 50 -1.63 16.09 -3.33
N VAL A 51 -2.47 15.82 -2.32
CA VAL A 51 -2.88 16.81 -1.32
C VAL A 51 -2.12 16.71 0.01
N ALA A 52 -1.29 15.68 0.19
CA ALA A 52 -0.54 15.50 1.41
C ALA A 52 0.59 16.52 1.53
N ASP A 53 0.72 17.12 2.71
CA ASP A 53 1.88 17.95 3.10
C ASP A 53 3.02 17.10 3.68
N LYS A 54 2.67 15.97 4.31
CA LYS A 54 3.59 14.99 4.87
C LYS A 54 2.93 13.61 4.92
N VAL A 55 3.71 12.57 4.69
CA VAL A 55 3.30 11.17 4.87
C VAL A 55 4.28 10.46 5.80
N GLU A 56 3.73 9.72 6.76
CA GLU A 56 4.48 8.80 7.60
C GLU A 56 4.12 7.36 7.24
N LEU A 57 5.12 6.56 6.92
CA LEU A 57 5.01 5.10 6.90
C LEU A 57 5.06 4.60 8.34
N CYS A 58 4.06 3.84 8.73
CA CYS A 58 3.92 3.29 10.08
C CYS A 58 4.18 1.79 10.02
N LEU A 59 5.25 1.32 10.66
CA LEU A 59 5.53 -0.11 10.82
C LEU A 59 4.97 -0.56 12.16
N ILE A 60 4.21 -1.65 12.15
CA ILE A 60 3.56 -2.19 13.35
C ILE A 60 4.24 -3.52 13.72
N ASP A 61 4.74 -3.60 14.94
CA ASP A 61 5.37 -4.83 15.45
C ASP A 61 4.31 -5.87 15.90
N LYS A 62 4.76 -7.02 16.37
CA LYS A 62 3.88 -8.12 16.80
C LYS A 62 3.06 -7.78 18.04
N GLU A 63 3.57 -6.89 18.86
CA GLU A 63 2.96 -6.40 20.09
C GLU A 63 1.96 -5.26 19.82
N GLY A 64 1.90 -4.73 18.58
CA GLY A 64 1.03 -3.64 18.19
C GLY A 64 1.65 -2.24 18.35
N ASN A 65 2.95 -2.15 18.67
CA ASN A 65 3.61 -0.86 18.77
C ASN A 65 3.88 -0.28 17.38
N GLU A 66 3.70 1.03 17.24
CA GLU A 66 3.87 1.77 16.01
C GLU A 66 5.24 2.48 15.95
N GLU A 67 6.00 2.22 14.91
CA GLU A 67 7.19 2.99 14.54
C GLU A 67 6.84 3.87 13.33
N ARG A 68 6.93 5.19 13.47
CA ARG A 68 6.60 6.17 12.41
C ARG A 68 7.86 6.64 11.71
N ILE A 69 7.89 6.53 10.39
CA ILE A 69 9.01 6.90 9.54
C ILE A 69 8.51 7.90 8.49
N GLU A 70 9.01 9.13 8.53
CA GLU A 70 8.65 10.15 7.55
C GLU A 70 9.18 9.77 6.16
N MET A 71 8.29 9.80 5.16
CA MET A 71 8.64 9.60 3.75
C MET A 71 9.07 10.95 3.17
N SER A 72 10.38 11.14 2.95
CA SER A 72 10.95 12.43 2.52
C SER A 72 11.04 12.59 1.01
N GLU A 73 10.93 11.50 0.25
CA GLU A 73 11.08 11.53 -1.20
C GLU A 73 9.72 11.56 -1.89
N VAL A 74 9.57 12.52 -2.82
CA VAL A 74 8.33 12.70 -3.59
C VAL A 74 8.66 12.86 -5.07
N THR A 75 8.04 12.04 -5.90
CA THR A 75 8.16 12.13 -7.37
C THR A 75 6.77 12.12 -7.99
N ALA A 76 6.37 13.22 -8.63
CA ALA A 76 5.05 13.37 -9.25
C ALA A 76 3.90 12.98 -8.31
N HIS A 77 3.90 13.55 -7.09
CA HIS A 77 2.94 13.29 -6.00
C HIS A 77 2.96 11.85 -5.44
N VAL A 78 3.94 11.04 -5.82
CA VAL A 78 4.17 9.74 -5.21
C VAL A 78 5.22 9.89 -4.13
N TRP A 79 4.83 9.64 -2.89
CA TRP A 79 5.69 9.52 -1.72
C TRP A 79 6.33 8.15 -1.72
N HIS A 80 7.65 8.06 -1.59
CA HIS A 80 8.33 6.77 -1.65
C HIS A 80 9.53 6.68 -0.73
N ILE A 81 9.79 5.46 -0.28
CA ILE A 81 10.87 5.14 0.65
C ILE A 81 11.27 3.67 0.45
N TYR A 82 12.54 3.35 0.59
CA TYR A 82 13.00 1.99 0.63
C TYR A 82 13.63 1.68 1.99
N LEU A 83 13.17 0.62 2.62
CA LEU A 83 13.67 0.17 3.92
C LEU A 83 14.37 -1.19 3.77
N PRO A 84 15.72 -1.22 3.91
CA PRO A 84 16.47 -2.48 4.00
C PRO A 84 15.96 -3.32 5.19
N ASN A 85 16.00 -4.64 5.04
CA ASN A 85 15.62 -5.60 6.07
C ASN A 85 14.14 -5.59 6.50
N VAL A 86 13.27 -4.82 5.84
CA VAL A 86 11.83 -5.01 5.98
C VAL A 86 11.40 -6.14 5.07
N THR A 87 10.88 -7.21 5.66
CA THR A 87 10.63 -8.50 4.99
C THR A 87 9.13 -8.84 4.97
N PRO A 88 8.72 -9.83 4.17
CA PRO A 88 7.35 -10.33 4.17
C PRO A 88 6.86 -10.70 5.58
N GLY A 89 5.60 -10.36 5.86
CA GLY A 89 4.97 -10.46 7.17
C GLY A 89 5.01 -9.17 8.00
N GLN A 90 5.80 -8.15 7.57
CA GLN A 90 5.75 -6.84 8.22
C GLN A 90 4.38 -6.20 8.00
N ARG A 91 3.72 -5.83 9.10
CA ARG A 91 2.47 -5.06 9.10
C ARG A 91 2.78 -3.58 9.00
N TYR A 92 1.99 -2.85 8.23
CA TYR A 92 2.20 -1.42 8.01
C TYR A 92 0.91 -0.69 7.66
N GLY A 93 0.96 0.63 7.74
CA GLY A 93 -0.04 1.56 7.26
C GLY A 93 0.56 2.92 7.02
N TYR A 94 -0.28 3.92 6.76
CA TYR A 94 0.16 5.30 6.54
C TYR A 94 -0.59 6.27 7.40
N ARG A 95 0.10 7.33 7.86
CA ARG A 95 -0.53 8.53 8.41
C ARG A 95 -0.27 9.70 7.49
N VAL A 96 -1.35 10.36 7.08
CA VAL A 96 -1.29 11.42 6.07
C VAL A 96 -1.67 12.74 6.70
N TYR A 97 -0.77 13.70 6.57
CA TYR A 97 -0.95 15.09 7.02
C TYR A 97 -1.26 15.96 5.82
N GLY A 98 -2.14 16.93 5.99
CA GLY A 98 -2.55 17.85 4.94
C GLY A 98 -3.87 18.53 5.29
N PRO A 99 -4.55 19.14 4.32
CA PRO A 99 -5.77 19.87 4.55
C PRO A 99 -6.92 18.97 5.01
N TYR A 100 -7.70 19.48 5.98
CA TYR A 100 -8.96 18.89 6.41
C TYR A 100 -10.10 19.87 6.10
N GLU A 101 -10.66 19.74 4.93
CA GLU A 101 -11.73 20.56 4.36
C GLU A 101 -12.78 19.63 3.74
N PRO A 102 -13.65 19.01 4.58
CA PRO A 102 -14.61 18.00 4.12
C PRO A 102 -15.55 18.48 2.99
N GLU A 103 -15.90 19.77 2.99
CA GLU A 103 -16.71 20.41 1.96
C GLU A 103 -16.03 20.43 0.58
N ASN A 104 -14.70 20.39 0.56
CA ASN A 104 -13.88 20.31 -0.65
C ASN A 104 -13.39 18.87 -0.94
N GLY A 105 -13.86 17.89 -0.15
CA GLY A 105 -13.47 16.49 -0.27
C GLY A 105 -12.11 16.15 0.35
N LEU A 106 -11.46 17.09 1.04
CA LEU A 106 -10.14 16.92 1.65
C LEU A 106 -10.29 16.48 3.10
N ARG A 107 -9.71 15.33 3.45
CA ARG A 107 -9.85 14.71 4.77
C ARG A 107 -8.54 14.12 5.28
N CYS A 108 -7.42 14.84 5.14
CA CYS A 108 -6.16 14.39 5.72
C CYS A 108 -6.24 14.45 7.25
N ASP A 109 -6.06 13.30 7.88
CA ASP A 109 -6.13 13.18 9.33
C ASP A 109 -5.07 12.19 9.85
N PRO A 110 -3.97 12.68 10.47
CA PRO A 110 -2.91 11.82 10.97
C PRO A 110 -3.30 10.99 12.19
N SER A 111 -4.46 11.23 12.81
CA SER A 111 -4.99 10.34 13.84
C SER A 111 -5.49 9.02 13.26
N LYS A 112 -5.71 8.96 11.94
CA LYS A 112 -6.15 7.75 11.25
C LYS A 112 -4.96 7.01 10.66
N LEU A 113 -4.73 5.79 11.13
CA LEU A 113 -3.81 4.86 10.50
C LEU A 113 -4.53 4.24 9.30
N LEU A 114 -4.08 4.57 8.09
CA LEU A 114 -4.72 4.17 6.85
C LEU A 114 -4.07 2.91 6.28
N VAL A 115 -4.88 2.01 5.76
CA VAL A 115 -4.41 0.88 4.95
C VAL A 115 -3.87 1.38 3.62
N ASP A 116 -2.90 0.68 3.08
CA ASP A 116 -2.38 0.94 1.73
C ASP A 116 -3.43 0.56 0.68
N PRO A 117 -3.84 1.47 -0.19
CA PRO A 117 -4.79 1.17 -1.27
C PRO A 117 -4.33 0.08 -2.23
N TYR A 118 -3.02 -0.16 -2.29
CA TYR A 118 -2.38 -1.15 -3.14
C TYR A 118 -1.89 -2.38 -2.37
N ALA A 119 -2.29 -2.54 -1.11
CA ALA A 119 -1.95 -3.72 -0.33
C ALA A 119 -2.51 -4.99 -0.96
N ARG A 120 -1.73 -6.05 -0.90
CA ARG A 120 -2.08 -7.37 -1.43
C ARG A 120 -2.41 -8.39 -0.35
N ALA A 121 -2.20 -8.02 0.90
CA ALA A 121 -2.59 -8.80 2.07
C ALA A 121 -2.89 -7.87 3.24
N PHE A 122 -3.81 -8.30 4.11
CA PHE A 122 -4.23 -7.57 5.29
C PHE A 122 -4.15 -8.49 6.51
N ASP A 123 -3.93 -7.89 7.68
CA ASP A 123 -4.03 -8.51 9.00
C ASP A 123 -5.05 -7.73 9.84
N GLY A 124 -5.88 -8.45 10.61
CA GLY A 124 -6.97 -7.88 11.39
C GLY A 124 -8.32 -7.91 10.68
N GLU A 125 -9.34 -7.42 11.37
CA GLU A 125 -10.72 -7.38 10.92
C GLU A 125 -11.24 -5.94 10.96
N PHE A 126 -12.21 -5.64 10.11
CA PHE A 126 -12.94 -4.38 10.14
C PHE A 126 -14.21 -4.56 10.97
N ASP A 127 -14.28 -3.91 12.11
CA ASP A 127 -15.42 -3.98 13.05
C ASP A 127 -16.32 -2.72 13.01
N GLY A 128 -15.89 -1.67 12.30
CA GLY A 128 -16.62 -0.42 12.18
C GLY A 128 -16.51 0.49 13.40
N ASP A 129 -15.44 0.35 14.19
CA ASP A 129 -15.19 1.20 15.33
C ASP A 129 -15.22 2.71 14.98
N ALA A 130 -15.74 3.53 15.86
CA ALA A 130 -15.92 4.96 15.63
C ALA A 130 -14.59 5.69 15.36
N SER A 131 -13.48 5.24 15.93
CA SER A 131 -12.15 5.81 15.72
C SER A 131 -11.65 5.70 14.28
N LEU A 132 -12.22 4.80 13.47
CA LEU A 132 -11.85 4.62 12.04
C LEU A 132 -12.30 5.80 11.17
N TYR A 133 -13.27 6.57 11.61
CA TYR A 133 -13.82 7.68 10.83
C TYR A 133 -13.17 9.00 11.22
N SER A 134 -12.82 9.81 10.24
CA SER A 134 -12.26 11.14 10.47
C SER A 134 -13.28 12.18 10.95
N TYR A 135 -14.55 11.80 11.07
CA TYR A 135 -15.64 12.63 11.54
C TYR A 135 -16.45 11.88 12.61
N ASP A 136 -17.17 12.62 13.45
CA ASP A 136 -18.05 12.03 14.47
C ASP A 136 -19.28 11.39 13.80
N ILE A 137 -19.34 10.06 13.80
CA ILE A 137 -20.47 9.29 13.23
C ILE A 137 -21.74 9.39 14.06
N HIS A 138 -21.65 9.90 15.29
CA HIS A 138 -22.77 10.09 16.20
C HIS A 138 -23.25 11.55 16.25
N ALA A 139 -22.58 12.46 15.53
CA ALA A 139 -23.03 13.85 15.40
C ALA A 139 -24.39 13.92 14.69
N GLY A 140 -25.22 14.88 15.10
CA GLY A 140 -26.57 15.05 14.54
C GLY A 140 -26.59 15.37 13.04
N GLU A 141 -25.50 15.91 12.49
CA GLU A 141 -25.29 16.10 11.05
C GLU A 141 -24.10 15.25 10.60
N PRO A 142 -24.32 14.23 9.74
CA PRO A 142 -23.24 13.36 9.27
C PRO A 142 -22.11 14.12 8.56
N GLY A 143 -20.88 13.83 8.96
CA GLY A 143 -19.69 14.41 8.34
C GLY A 143 -19.28 15.78 8.91
N THR A 144 -19.98 16.29 9.91
CA THR A 144 -19.58 17.49 10.66
C THR A 144 -18.85 17.11 11.94
N GLY A 145 -17.87 17.91 12.33
CA GLY A 145 -17.02 17.63 13.48
C GLY A 145 -15.88 16.64 13.14
N ARG A 146 -14.68 17.02 13.50
CA ARG A 146 -13.51 16.17 13.34
C ARG A 146 -13.43 15.17 14.49
N ASN A 147 -13.18 13.91 14.16
CA ASN A 147 -12.88 12.88 15.16
C ASN A 147 -11.35 12.68 15.22
N GLU A 148 -10.73 13.14 16.29
CA GLU A 148 -9.27 13.05 16.49
C GLU A 148 -8.82 11.78 17.25
N GLU A 149 -9.74 10.84 17.50
CA GLU A 149 -9.44 9.57 18.14
C GLU A 149 -8.46 8.74 17.28
N ASP A 150 -7.41 8.18 17.90
CA ASP A 150 -6.44 7.38 17.17
C ASP A 150 -7.02 6.02 16.77
N SER A 151 -6.92 5.66 15.50
CA SER A 151 -7.43 4.39 15.00
C SER A 151 -6.44 3.23 15.12
N LEU A 152 -5.26 3.44 15.69
CA LEU A 152 -4.30 2.36 15.92
C LEU A 152 -4.91 1.28 16.83
N GLY A 153 -4.84 0.03 16.38
CA GLY A 153 -5.43 -1.12 17.08
C GLY A 153 -6.88 -1.43 16.70
N GLN A 154 -7.57 -0.52 15.99
CA GLN A 154 -8.94 -0.73 15.52
C GLN A 154 -9.01 -0.90 13.99
N THR A 155 -7.94 -0.57 13.28
CA THR A 155 -7.88 -0.70 11.82
C THR A 155 -7.21 -2.00 11.40
N MET A 156 -7.62 -2.53 10.23
CA MET A 156 -6.82 -3.53 9.52
C MET A 156 -5.47 -2.95 9.15
N LEU A 157 -4.46 -3.81 9.10
CA LEU A 157 -3.11 -3.44 8.73
C LEU A 157 -2.75 -4.06 7.38
N SER A 158 -2.08 -3.30 6.54
CA SER A 158 -1.48 -3.82 5.31
C SER A 158 -0.29 -4.72 5.66
N VAL A 159 -0.04 -5.76 4.86
CA VAL A 159 1.05 -6.70 5.11
C VAL A 159 1.96 -6.80 3.89
N VAL A 160 3.26 -6.67 4.11
CA VAL A 160 4.26 -6.93 3.07
C VAL A 160 4.25 -8.40 2.69
N ILE A 161 4.12 -8.67 1.40
CA ILE A 161 4.13 -10.05 0.88
C ILE A 161 5.40 -10.35 0.10
N ASN A 162 5.73 -11.64 0.00
CA ASN A 162 6.72 -12.12 -0.98
C ASN A 162 6.01 -12.30 -2.33
N PRO A 163 6.33 -11.52 -3.38
CA PRO A 163 5.70 -11.68 -4.69
C PRO A 163 6.26 -12.85 -5.49
N PHE A 164 7.35 -13.44 -5.03
CA PHE A 164 8.02 -14.52 -5.75
C PHE A 164 7.31 -15.84 -5.49
N PHE A 165 6.79 -16.40 -6.55
CA PHE A 165 6.16 -17.72 -6.56
C PHE A 165 6.82 -18.61 -7.61
N ASP A 166 7.27 -19.78 -7.20
CA ASP A 166 7.87 -20.76 -8.10
C ASP A 166 6.79 -21.56 -8.85
N TRP A 167 6.53 -21.17 -10.09
CA TRP A 167 5.59 -21.84 -10.98
C TRP A 167 6.11 -23.19 -11.51
N ARG A 168 7.38 -23.52 -11.28
CA ARG A 168 8.04 -24.73 -11.75
C ARG A 168 7.87 -24.91 -13.27
N SER A 169 7.22 -26.01 -13.68
CA SER A 169 6.92 -26.31 -15.09
C SER A 169 5.56 -25.79 -15.57
N ASP A 170 4.82 -25.10 -14.70
CA ASP A 170 3.54 -24.53 -15.10
C ASP A 170 3.74 -23.29 -15.97
N HIS A 171 3.07 -23.27 -17.12
CA HIS A 171 3.16 -22.20 -18.09
C HIS A 171 1.77 -21.67 -18.41
N ARG A 172 1.67 -20.36 -18.51
CA ARG A 172 0.42 -19.72 -18.94
C ARG A 172 0.08 -20.17 -20.36
N PRO A 173 -1.12 -20.72 -20.62
CA PRO A 173 -1.55 -21.08 -21.96
C PRO A 173 -1.57 -19.85 -22.88
N HIS A 174 -0.97 -19.98 -24.08
CA HIS A 174 -1.04 -18.97 -25.13
C HIS A 174 -2.25 -19.25 -26.04
N ILE A 175 -3.45 -18.91 -25.55
CA ILE A 175 -4.68 -19.05 -26.34
C ILE A 175 -4.99 -17.69 -26.95
N PRO A 176 -5.20 -17.57 -28.28
CA PRO A 176 -5.63 -16.34 -28.92
C PRO A 176 -6.95 -15.84 -28.32
N ASP A 177 -7.14 -14.52 -28.22
CA ASP A 177 -8.31 -13.94 -27.55
C ASP A 177 -9.64 -14.34 -28.21
N ASN A 178 -9.63 -14.53 -29.54
CA ASN A 178 -10.79 -15.00 -30.31
C ASN A 178 -11.16 -16.48 -30.08
N GLU A 179 -10.29 -17.25 -29.43
CA GLU A 179 -10.51 -18.66 -29.08
C GLU A 179 -10.82 -18.87 -27.60
N LYS A 180 -10.77 -17.78 -26.80
CA LYS A 180 -11.07 -17.86 -25.37
C LYS A 180 -12.57 -17.93 -25.11
N VAL A 181 -12.97 -18.91 -24.30
CA VAL A 181 -14.31 -18.97 -23.74
C VAL A 181 -14.22 -18.66 -22.25
N ILE A 182 -14.97 -17.64 -21.80
CA ILE A 182 -15.03 -17.25 -20.39
C ILE A 182 -16.40 -17.73 -19.85
N TYR A 183 -16.33 -18.58 -18.84
CA TYR A 183 -17.51 -19.03 -18.10
C TYR A 183 -17.44 -18.47 -16.67
N GLU A 184 -18.30 -17.50 -16.38
CA GLU A 184 -18.42 -16.91 -15.06
C GLU A 184 -19.42 -17.71 -14.23
N THR A 185 -19.02 -18.13 -13.03
CA THR A 185 -19.89 -18.91 -12.15
C THR A 185 -19.63 -18.57 -10.69
N HIS A 186 -20.68 -18.63 -9.87
CA HIS A 186 -20.56 -18.54 -8.43
C HIS A 186 -20.25 -19.94 -7.87
N VAL A 187 -19.12 -20.08 -7.18
CA VAL A 187 -18.63 -21.39 -6.68
C VAL A 187 -19.68 -22.15 -5.89
N LYS A 188 -20.29 -21.52 -4.88
CA LYS A 188 -21.38 -22.13 -4.09
C LYS A 188 -22.61 -22.40 -4.94
N GLY A 189 -23.04 -21.45 -5.77
CA GLY A 189 -24.25 -21.56 -6.57
C GLY A 189 -24.21 -22.65 -7.65
N MET A 190 -23.00 -22.97 -8.13
CA MET A 190 -22.80 -23.96 -9.19
C MET A 190 -23.20 -25.38 -8.76
N THR A 191 -22.93 -25.77 -7.54
CA THR A 191 -23.13 -27.15 -7.05
C THR A 191 -24.26 -27.28 -6.04
N MET A 192 -24.71 -26.20 -5.38
CA MET A 192 -25.67 -26.24 -4.24
C MET A 192 -26.94 -27.01 -4.52
N THR A 193 -27.50 -26.92 -5.73
CA THR A 193 -28.74 -27.58 -6.13
C THR A 193 -28.55 -28.61 -7.23
N HIS A 194 -27.29 -28.94 -7.59
CA HIS A 194 -27.01 -29.85 -8.68
C HIS A 194 -27.38 -31.32 -8.28
N PRO A 195 -28.21 -32.02 -9.02
CA PRO A 195 -28.72 -33.32 -8.61
C PRO A 195 -27.67 -34.42 -8.54
N ASP A 196 -26.64 -34.33 -9.41
CA ASP A 196 -25.58 -35.35 -9.50
C ASP A 196 -24.38 -35.08 -8.57
N VAL A 197 -24.41 -33.98 -7.82
CA VAL A 197 -23.36 -33.67 -6.82
C VAL A 197 -23.82 -34.18 -5.46
N PRO A 198 -23.02 -35.04 -4.78
CA PRO A 198 -23.30 -35.49 -3.43
C PRO A 198 -23.49 -34.31 -2.47
N GLU A 199 -24.41 -34.47 -1.49
CA GLU A 199 -24.77 -33.37 -0.58
C GLU A 199 -23.59 -32.82 0.20
N GLU A 200 -22.64 -33.68 0.58
CA GLU A 200 -21.42 -33.28 1.29
C GLU A 200 -20.41 -32.45 0.44
N LEU A 201 -20.63 -32.39 -0.88
CA LEU A 201 -19.77 -31.62 -1.82
C LEU A 201 -20.47 -30.40 -2.44
N ARG A 202 -21.66 -30.04 -1.96
CA ARG A 202 -22.45 -28.91 -2.46
C ARG A 202 -22.07 -27.57 -1.82
#